data_766720cc3b3de48d1dc2582eff2af190
#
_entry.id   766720cc3b3de48d1dc2582eff2af190
#
_cell.length_a   1.000
_cell.length_b   1.000
_cell.length_c   1.000
_cell.angle_alpha   90.00
_cell.angle_beta   90.00
_cell.angle_gamma   90.00
#
_symmetry.space_group_name_H-M   'P 1'
#
loop_
_entity.id
_entity.type
_entity.pdbx_description
1 polymer ?
#
loop_
_entity_poly.entity_id
_entity_poly.type
_entity_poly.pdbx_seq_one_letter_code
_entity_poly.pdbx_strand_id
1 'polypeptide(L)'
;MKLQTIACAVALATGGLFFTHVVNEAIAAENTVAVSNTIQPTQEQALVSRQLATLVDRQHYLNQRLDANTSNRILDFYLDSLDPEHTLFLASEVEDYKKRFGSNFGVNLKAGNLSGPYEIHAQYRDRLKQFYTYMLAELKKTAKSASAKYLY
;
A
#
# COMPACT_ATOMS: atom_id res chain seq x y z
N MET A 1 20.20 38.46 15.51
CA MET A 1 21.61 38.06 15.37
C MET A 1 22.09 37.53 16.70
N LYS A 2 22.21 36.22 16.86
CA LYS A 2 22.97 35.60 17.97
C LYS A 2 23.70 34.42 17.36
N LEU A 3 25.02 34.59 17.19
CA LEU A 3 25.95 33.54 16.87
C LEU A 3 26.04 32.57 18.04
N GLN A 4 25.86 31.29 17.82
CA GLN A 4 26.29 30.27 18.76
C GLN A 4 27.57 29.63 18.22
N THR A 5 28.60 29.87 18.99
CA THR A 5 29.97 29.40 18.83
C THR A 5 30.04 27.89 19.04
N ILE A 6 30.57 27.19 18.05
CA ILE A 6 30.92 25.78 18.13
C ILE A 6 32.25 25.70 18.90
N ALA A 7 32.25 25.12 20.08
CA ALA A 7 33.45 24.79 20.81
C ALA A 7 33.90 23.38 20.43
N CYS A 8 34.94 23.28 19.59
CA CYS A 8 35.73 22.06 19.42
C CYS A 8 36.61 21.86 20.69
N ALA A 9 36.30 20.87 21.49
CA ALA A 9 37.19 20.35 22.48
C ALA A 9 37.89 19.07 21.95
N VAL A 10 39.15 19.23 21.60
CA VAL A 10 40.06 18.12 21.35
C VAL A 10 40.56 17.62 22.69
N ALA A 11 40.21 16.43 23.10
CA ALA A 11 40.86 15.70 24.19
C ALA A 11 41.46 14.41 23.61
N LEU A 12 42.77 14.47 23.43
CA LEU A 12 43.61 13.29 23.16
C LEU A 12 43.99 12.63 24.50
N ALA A 13 44.03 11.34 24.45
CA ALA A 13 44.70 10.36 25.30
C ALA A 13 43.88 9.70 26.42
N THR A 14 43.90 8.40 26.28
CA THR A 14 43.84 7.28 27.20
C THR A 14 42.61 6.39 27.12
N GLY A 15 42.82 5.13 26.72
CA GLY A 15 42.01 3.99 27.13
C GLY A 15 41.05 3.44 26.05
N GLY A 16 41.58 2.62 25.17
CA GLY A 16 40.82 1.82 24.19
C GLY A 16 40.01 0.72 24.83
N LEU A 17 38.88 1.03 25.50
CA LEU A 17 37.90 0.04 25.96
C LEU A 17 36.45 0.55 25.99
N PHE A 18 36.21 1.80 25.62
CA PHE A 18 34.83 2.34 25.60
C PHE A 18 34.22 2.48 24.21
N PHE A 19 34.88 2.07 23.14
CA PHE A 19 34.40 2.30 21.77
C PHE A 19 33.47 1.20 21.24
N THR A 20 33.30 0.09 21.95
CA THR A 20 32.47 -1.01 21.49
C THR A 20 30.97 -0.94 21.96
N HIS A 21 30.65 -0.08 22.92
CA HIS A 21 29.28 0.01 23.45
C HIS A 21 28.40 1.09 22.79
N VAL A 22 29.02 2.11 22.18
CA VAL A 22 28.26 3.23 21.61
C VAL A 22 27.76 2.95 20.19
N VAL A 23 28.39 2.01 19.48
CA VAL A 23 28.02 1.67 18.08
C VAL A 23 26.79 0.75 18.02
N ASN A 24 26.53 0.00 19.10
CA ASN A 24 25.40 -0.93 19.13
C ASN A 24 24.04 -0.29 19.49
N GLU A 25 24.05 0.86 20.18
CA GLU A 25 22.81 1.57 20.49
C GLU A 25 22.34 2.50 19.35
N ALA A 26 23.27 2.98 18.52
CA ALA A 26 22.92 3.81 17.37
C ALA A 26 22.28 3.05 16.21
N ILE A 27 22.52 1.73 16.10
CA ILE A 27 21.93 0.89 15.05
C ILE A 27 20.52 0.37 15.44
N ALA A 28 20.23 0.32 16.75
CA ALA A 28 18.93 -0.15 17.24
C ALA A 28 17.84 0.94 17.23
N ALA A 29 18.17 2.21 17.04
CA ALA A 29 17.21 3.32 17.08
C ALA A 29 16.64 3.70 15.72
N GLU A 30 17.10 3.12 14.62
CA GLU A 30 16.74 3.59 13.26
C GLU A 30 15.73 2.71 12.53
N ASN A 31 15.13 1.73 13.18
CA ASN A 31 14.18 0.82 12.51
C ASN A 31 12.81 0.68 13.18
N THR A 32 12.40 1.63 13.99
CA THR A 32 10.97 1.78 14.31
C THR A 32 10.37 2.94 13.53
N VAL A 33 10.45 2.89 12.22
CA VAL A 33 9.41 3.52 11.40
C VAL A 33 8.15 2.73 11.72
N ALA A 34 7.31 3.26 12.58
CA ALA A 34 5.93 2.82 12.69
C ALA A 34 5.33 3.00 11.29
N VAL A 35 5.37 1.95 10.48
CA VAL A 35 4.65 1.90 9.22
C VAL A 35 3.19 1.96 9.62
N SER A 36 2.62 3.15 9.64
CA SER A 36 1.18 3.28 9.71
C SER A 36 0.66 2.56 8.46
N ASN A 37 0.07 1.39 8.66
CA ASN A 37 -0.41 0.52 7.58
C ASN A 37 -1.56 1.13 6.77
N THR A 38 -1.98 2.34 7.08
CA THR A 38 -3.03 3.05 6.40
C THR A 38 -2.43 3.95 5.34
N ILE A 39 -2.40 3.45 4.10
CA ILE A 39 -2.04 4.27 2.94
C ILE A 39 -3.20 5.22 2.67
N GLN A 40 -2.92 6.53 2.70
CA GLN A 40 -3.88 7.58 2.38
C GLN A 40 -3.49 8.30 1.09
N PRO A 41 -4.46 8.75 0.29
CA PRO A 41 -4.16 9.50 -0.91
C PRO A 41 -3.49 10.84 -0.58
N THR A 42 -2.44 11.18 -1.33
CA THR A 42 -1.77 12.47 -1.21
C THR A 42 -2.47 13.53 -2.08
N GLN A 43 -2.22 14.81 -1.80
CA GLN A 43 -2.73 15.90 -2.64
C GLN A 43 -2.20 15.84 -4.08
N GLU A 44 -0.95 15.41 -4.25
CA GLU A 44 -0.34 15.22 -5.57
C GLU A 44 -1.06 14.14 -6.37
N GLN A 45 -1.35 13.01 -5.75
CA GLN A 45 -2.11 11.92 -6.39
C GLN A 45 -3.52 12.37 -6.78
N ALA A 46 -4.20 13.14 -5.94
CA ALA A 46 -5.50 13.72 -6.25
C ALA A 46 -5.42 14.71 -7.43
N LEU A 47 -4.33 15.50 -7.52
CA LEU A 47 -4.10 16.40 -8.65
C LEU A 47 -3.85 15.62 -9.94
N VAL A 48 -2.98 14.63 -9.92
CA VAL A 48 -2.69 13.75 -11.06
C VAL A 48 -3.96 13.05 -11.54
N SER A 49 -4.77 12.51 -10.62
CA SER A 49 -6.05 11.88 -10.96
C SER A 49 -6.99 12.83 -11.70
N ARG A 50 -7.14 14.07 -11.22
CA ARG A 50 -7.95 15.11 -11.89
C ARG A 50 -7.45 15.42 -13.30
N GLN A 51 -6.14 15.59 -13.47
CA GLN A 51 -5.53 15.90 -14.75
C GLN A 51 -5.74 14.76 -15.76
N LEU A 52 -5.44 13.52 -15.36
CA LEU A 52 -5.61 12.35 -16.20
C LEU A 52 -7.08 12.11 -16.56
N ALA A 53 -7.99 12.15 -15.60
CA ALA A 53 -9.41 11.95 -15.84
C ALA A 53 -9.99 13.05 -16.74
N THR A 54 -9.53 14.31 -16.59
CA THR A 54 -9.93 15.42 -17.47
C THR A 54 -9.39 15.24 -18.90
N LEU A 55 -8.16 14.75 -19.02
CA LEU A 55 -7.56 14.48 -20.33
C LEU A 55 -8.33 13.38 -21.07
N VAL A 56 -8.64 12.28 -20.37
CA VAL A 56 -9.44 11.17 -20.92
C VAL A 56 -10.83 11.67 -21.34
N ASP A 57 -11.52 12.43 -20.49
CA ASP A 57 -12.87 12.95 -20.75
C ASP A 57 -12.94 13.90 -21.96
N ARG A 58 -11.85 14.63 -22.24
CA ARG A 58 -11.79 15.60 -23.35
C ARG A 58 -11.21 15.06 -24.64
N GLN A 59 -10.27 14.13 -24.56
CA GLN A 59 -9.48 13.67 -25.71
C GLN A 59 -9.68 12.19 -26.02
N HIS A 60 -10.66 11.55 -25.37
CA HIS A 60 -10.93 10.15 -25.66
C HIS A 60 -11.40 10.00 -27.11
N TYR A 61 -10.68 9.21 -27.86
CA TYR A 61 -10.92 8.96 -29.30
C TYR A 61 -12.38 8.54 -29.62
N LEU A 62 -13.07 7.84 -28.71
CA LEU A 62 -14.47 7.42 -28.88
C LEU A 62 -15.50 8.39 -28.29
N ASN A 63 -15.13 9.61 -27.91
CA ASN A 63 -16.02 10.59 -27.23
C ASN A 63 -16.77 10.01 -26.00
N GLN A 64 -16.20 9.01 -25.34
CA GLN A 64 -16.80 8.43 -24.14
C GLN A 64 -16.58 9.35 -22.95
N ARG A 65 -17.66 9.91 -22.44
CA ARG A 65 -17.64 10.70 -21.21
C ARG A 65 -17.52 9.80 -19.98
N LEU A 66 -16.97 10.36 -18.91
CA LEU A 66 -16.97 9.70 -17.58
C LEU A 66 -18.37 9.77 -16.95
N ASP A 67 -19.30 9.04 -17.54
CA ASP A 67 -20.68 8.85 -17.05
C ASP A 67 -20.78 7.64 -16.09
N ALA A 68 -22.00 7.32 -15.66
CA ALA A 68 -22.24 6.20 -14.74
C ALA A 68 -21.85 4.84 -15.36
N ASN A 69 -22.09 4.65 -16.66
CA ASN A 69 -21.74 3.40 -17.34
C ASN A 69 -20.22 3.22 -17.45
N THR A 70 -19.51 4.27 -17.86
CA THR A 70 -18.06 4.28 -17.93
C THR A 70 -17.45 4.14 -16.54
N SER A 71 -18.04 4.77 -15.51
CA SER A 71 -17.62 4.64 -14.12
C SER A 71 -17.69 3.19 -13.63
N ASN A 72 -18.77 2.48 -13.89
CA ASN A 72 -18.92 1.06 -13.55
C ASN A 72 -17.84 0.21 -14.24
N ARG A 73 -17.60 0.44 -15.53
CA ARG A 73 -16.55 -0.29 -16.28
C ARG A 73 -15.14 -0.02 -15.73
N ILE A 74 -14.86 1.21 -15.32
CA ILE A 74 -13.58 1.56 -14.69
C ILE A 74 -13.42 0.83 -13.36
N LEU A 75 -14.48 0.78 -12.55
CA LEU A 75 -14.46 0.04 -11.29
C LEU A 75 -14.28 -1.46 -11.51
N ASP A 76 -15.01 -2.06 -12.46
CA ASP A 76 -14.86 -3.47 -12.81
C ASP A 76 -13.42 -3.77 -13.22
N PHE A 77 -12.86 -2.98 -14.14
CA PHE A 77 -11.47 -3.13 -14.56
C PHE A 77 -10.47 -2.97 -13.40
N TYR A 78 -10.73 -2.05 -12.48
CA TYR A 78 -9.89 -1.86 -11.30
C TYR A 78 -9.93 -3.08 -10.37
N LEU A 79 -11.10 -3.64 -10.10
CA LEU A 79 -11.26 -4.85 -9.29
C LEU A 79 -10.56 -6.06 -9.94
N ASP A 80 -10.78 -6.26 -11.24
CA ASP A 80 -10.13 -7.33 -12.00
C ASP A 80 -8.60 -7.17 -12.07
N SER A 81 -8.09 -5.93 -12.08
CA SER A 81 -6.64 -5.68 -12.04
C SER A 81 -6.00 -6.03 -10.70
N LEU A 82 -6.75 -5.95 -9.61
CA LEU A 82 -6.29 -6.32 -8.27
C LEU A 82 -6.40 -7.84 -8.02
N ASP A 83 -7.48 -8.44 -8.47
CA ASP A 83 -7.79 -9.86 -8.23
C ASP A 83 -8.26 -10.55 -9.52
N PRO A 84 -7.37 -10.75 -10.50
CA PRO A 84 -7.72 -11.33 -11.80
C PRO A 84 -8.23 -12.76 -11.70
N GLU A 85 -7.84 -13.51 -10.68
CA GLU A 85 -8.28 -14.89 -10.44
C GLU A 85 -9.54 -14.98 -9.57
N HIS A 86 -10.09 -13.85 -9.11
CA HIS A 86 -11.26 -13.78 -8.23
C HIS A 86 -11.14 -14.64 -6.97
N THR A 87 -9.94 -14.68 -6.38
CA THR A 87 -9.61 -15.53 -5.23
C THR A 87 -9.50 -14.79 -3.91
N LEU A 88 -9.38 -13.47 -3.95
CA LEU A 88 -9.13 -12.63 -2.78
C LEU A 88 -10.38 -11.90 -2.28
N PHE A 89 -11.16 -11.30 -3.18
CA PHE A 89 -12.39 -10.61 -2.81
C PHE A 89 -13.57 -11.56 -2.69
N LEU A 90 -14.43 -11.33 -1.70
CA LEU A 90 -15.72 -11.99 -1.61
C LEU A 90 -16.71 -11.37 -2.59
N ALA A 91 -17.61 -12.17 -3.18
CA ALA A 91 -18.64 -11.68 -4.08
C ALA A 91 -19.49 -10.56 -3.44
N SER A 92 -19.80 -10.69 -2.14
CA SER A 92 -20.54 -9.66 -1.38
C SER A 92 -19.78 -8.34 -1.24
N GLU A 93 -18.44 -8.38 -1.15
CA GLU A 93 -17.61 -7.18 -1.11
C GLU A 93 -17.60 -6.48 -2.46
N VAL A 94 -17.46 -7.24 -3.54
CA VAL A 94 -17.52 -6.72 -4.91
C VAL A 94 -18.87 -6.06 -5.18
N GLU A 95 -19.98 -6.69 -4.78
CA GLU A 95 -21.32 -6.10 -4.90
C GLU A 95 -21.47 -4.82 -4.09
N ASP A 96 -20.93 -4.77 -2.87
CA ASP A 96 -20.96 -3.56 -2.04
C ASP A 96 -20.15 -2.42 -2.69
N TYR A 97 -18.97 -2.70 -3.22
CA TYR A 97 -18.18 -1.71 -3.96
C TYR A 97 -18.91 -1.19 -5.19
N LYS A 98 -19.58 -2.05 -5.97
CA LYS A 98 -20.38 -1.66 -7.12
C LYS A 98 -21.55 -0.78 -6.72
N LYS A 99 -22.23 -1.07 -5.62
CA LYS A 99 -23.34 -0.24 -5.09
C LYS A 99 -22.86 1.13 -4.62
N ARG A 100 -21.74 1.18 -3.90
CA ARG A 100 -21.24 2.44 -3.29
C ARG A 100 -20.49 3.32 -4.26
N PHE A 101 -19.70 2.75 -5.15
CA PHE A 101 -18.77 3.49 -5.98
C PHE A 101 -19.09 3.43 -7.47
N GLY A 102 -19.76 2.37 -7.96
CA GLY A 102 -19.86 2.04 -9.37
C GLY A 102 -20.28 3.21 -10.25
N SER A 103 -21.43 3.82 -9.98
CA SER A 103 -21.95 4.92 -10.81
C SER A 103 -21.11 6.21 -10.79
N ASN A 104 -20.33 6.41 -9.74
CA ASN A 104 -19.60 7.66 -9.50
C ASN A 104 -18.06 7.48 -9.52
N PHE A 105 -17.55 6.29 -9.79
CA PHE A 105 -16.11 6.01 -9.69
C PHE A 105 -15.28 6.94 -10.56
N GLY A 106 -15.58 7.01 -11.86
CA GLY A 106 -14.89 7.89 -12.80
C GLY A 106 -15.07 9.38 -12.49
N VAL A 107 -16.28 9.76 -12.05
CA VAL A 107 -16.59 11.14 -11.64
C VAL A 107 -15.76 11.54 -10.41
N ASN A 108 -15.63 10.64 -9.43
CA ASN A 108 -14.80 10.84 -8.26
C ASN A 108 -13.31 11.00 -8.63
N LEU A 109 -12.79 10.17 -9.54
CA LEU A 109 -11.42 10.31 -10.05
C LEU A 109 -11.20 11.69 -10.69
N LYS A 110 -12.16 12.17 -11.48
CA LYS A 110 -12.13 13.51 -12.08
C LYS A 110 -12.19 14.63 -11.05
N ALA A 111 -12.85 14.43 -9.93
CA ALA A 111 -12.86 15.34 -8.78
C ALA A 111 -11.58 15.25 -7.91
N GLY A 112 -10.72 14.25 -8.15
CA GLY A 112 -9.56 13.95 -7.32
C GLY A 112 -9.91 13.25 -6.00
N ASN A 113 -11.13 12.70 -5.91
CA ASN A 113 -11.53 11.90 -4.78
C ASN A 113 -11.10 10.44 -4.98
N LEU A 114 -10.06 10.05 -4.27
CA LEU A 114 -9.44 8.73 -4.34
C LEU A 114 -9.88 7.81 -3.19
N SER A 115 -10.88 8.18 -2.38
CA SER A 115 -11.31 7.39 -1.23
C SER A 115 -11.73 5.98 -1.61
N GLY A 116 -12.52 5.80 -2.67
CA GLY A 116 -12.95 4.50 -3.16
C GLY A 116 -11.80 3.58 -3.57
N PRO A 117 -10.92 3.99 -4.49
CA PRO A 117 -9.75 3.18 -4.86
C PRO A 117 -8.86 2.81 -3.67
N TYR A 118 -8.65 3.73 -2.73
CA TYR A 118 -7.81 3.47 -1.57
C TYR A 118 -8.46 2.53 -0.56
N GLU A 119 -9.77 2.61 -0.35
CA GLU A 119 -10.53 1.69 0.49
C GLU A 119 -10.47 0.27 -0.08
N ILE A 120 -10.74 0.10 -1.37
CA ILE A 120 -10.66 -1.19 -2.06
C ILE A 120 -9.24 -1.76 -1.98
N HIS A 121 -8.22 -0.93 -2.22
CA HIS A 121 -6.83 -1.36 -2.15
C HIS A 121 -6.41 -1.76 -0.72
N ALA A 122 -6.91 -1.09 0.31
CA ALA A 122 -6.65 -1.47 1.69
C ALA A 122 -7.21 -2.86 2.00
N GLN A 123 -8.46 -3.14 1.60
CA GLN A 123 -9.08 -4.45 1.75
C GLN A 123 -8.32 -5.54 0.96
N TYR A 124 -7.91 -5.24 -0.27
CA TYR A 124 -7.07 -6.14 -1.08
C TYR A 124 -5.78 -6.53 -0.34
N ARG A 125 -5.06 -5.57 0.23
CA ARG A 125 -3.84 -5.83 0.99
C ARG A 125 -4.08 -6.72 2.21
N ASP A 126 -5.17 -6.49 2.92
CA ASP A 126 -5.54 -7.29 4.09
C ASP A 126 -5.89 -8.73 3.68
N ARG A 127 -6.63 -8.93 2.59
CA ARG A 127 -6.93 -10.24 2.02
C ARG A 127 -5.66 -10.95 1.56
N LEU A 128 -4.79 -10.26 0.86
CA LEU A 128 -3.52 -10.79 0.39
C LEU A 128 -2.63 -11.26 1.57
N LYS A 129 -2.57 -10.46 2.64
CA LYS A 129 -1.84 -10.82 3.86
C LYS A 129 -2.43 -12.08 4.53
N GLN A 130 -3.75 -12.18 4.63
CA GLN A 130 -4.44 -13.37 5.17
C GLN A 130 -4.13 -14.60 4.32
N PHE A 131 -4.24 -14.48 3.00
CA PHE A 131 -3.93 -15.55 2.05
C PHE A 131 -2.50 -16.08 2.22
N TYR A 132 -1.50 -15.21 2.19
CA TYR A 132 -0.11 -15.63 2.38
C TYR A 132 0.17 -16.19 3.77
N THR A 133 -0.46 -15.66 4.80
CA THR A 133 -0.32 -16.21 6.17
C THR A 133 -0.86 -17.63 6.24
N TYR A 134 -2.02 -17.88 5.65
CA TYR A 134 -2.61 -19.22 5.54
C TYR A 134 -1.71 -20.17 4.75
N MET A 135 -1.28 -19.76 3.55
CA MET A 135 -0.42 -20.59 2.67
C MET A 135 0.89 -20.96 3.36
N LEU A 136 1.53 -20.04 4.05
CA LEU A 136 2.76 -20.31 4.80
C LEU A 136 2.52 -21.29 5.96
N ALA A 137 1.39 -21.20 6.62
CA ALA A 137 1.03 -22.15 7.68
C ALA A 137 0.82 -23.56 7.13
N GLU A 138 0.13 -23.71 6.01
CA GLU A 138 -0.10 -25.02 5.35
C GLU A 138 1.21 -25.61 4.81
N LEU A 139 2.07 -24.82 4.19
CA LEU A 139 3.38 -25.28 3.74
C LEU A 139 4.25 -25.78 4.89
N LYS A 140 4.24 -25.11 6.04
CA LYS A 140 4.96 -25.56 7.24
C LYS A 140 4.42 -26.89 7.78
N LYS A 141 3.09 -27.10 7.77
CA LYS A 141 2.49 -28.38 8.16
C LYS A 141 2.91 -29.50 7.23
N THR A 142 2.81 -29.27 5.91
CA THR A 142 3.18 -30.25 4.90
C THR A 142 4.67 -30.62 4.98
N ALA A 143 5.55 -29.62 5.14
CA ALA A 143 6.97 -29.86 5.30
C ALA A 143 7.31 -30.72 6.55
N LYS A 144 6.63 -30.46 7.67
CA LYS A 144 6.80 -31.28 8.89
C LYS A 144 6.33 -32.73 8.70
N SER A 145 5.19 -32.93 8.03
CA SER A 145 4.66 -34.28 7.77
C SER A 145 5.54 -35.05 6.78
N ALA A 146 6.10 -34.37 5.77
CA ALA A 146 7.02 -34.97 4.82
C ALA A 146 8.33 -35.40 5.51
N SER A 147 8.94 -34.53 6.33
CA SER A 147 10.17 -34.89 7.06
C SER A 147 9.98 -36.06 8.03
N ALA A 148 8.81 -36.15 8.67
CA ALA A 148 8.49 -37.27 9.56
C ALA A 148 8.36 -38.59 8.80
N LYS A 149 7.96 -38.58 7.53
CA LYS A 149 7.77 -39.79 6.70
C LYS A 149 9.09 -40.35 6.16
N TYR A 150 10.15 -39.55 6.06
CA TYR A 150 11.45 -39.98 5.53
C TYR A 150 12.51 -40.27 6.61
N LEU A 151 12.13 -40.27 7.89
CA LEU A 151 13.04 -40.57 9.02
C LEU A 151 12.95 -42.01 9.50
N TYR A 152 12.33 -42.93 8.72
CA TYR A 152 12.31 -44.37 8.98
C TYR A 152 12.86 -45.13 7.79
#